data_eb312ae281ab44812c724f1ef9ef0143
#
_entry.id   eb312ae281ab44812c724f1ef9ef0143
#
_cell.length_a   1.000
_cell.length_b   1.000
_cell.length_c   1.000
_cell.angle_alpha   90.00
_cell.angle_beta   90.00
_cell.angle_gamma   90.00
#
_symmetry.space_group_name_H-M   'P 1'
#
loop_
_entity.id
_entity.type
_entity.pdbx_description
1 polymer ?
#
loop_
_entity_poly.entity_id
_entity_poly.type
_entity_poly.pdbx_seq_one_letter_code
_entity_poly.pdbx_strand_id
1 'polypeptide(L)'
;RLIGRTLSTFEKFLRSNGWNGYGGGCVLFLLLCATWVVIPALLVVVAGPVLHVLFVFVFFALRNLIDHVRAVGRAARRNDVTCARKAIGLLVGRDTDPMDINACRRAAIESLSENFVDGFLSPLFWYLLLGIPGLLLFKVVSTMDSMVGYKTSVYLRFGWCGARLD
;
A
#
# COMPACT_ATOMS: atom_id res chain seq x y z
N ARG A 1 6.21 -1.57 3.65
CA ARG A 1 7.61 -1.80 3.24
C ARG A 1 8.05 -3.27 3.41
N LEU A 2 7.71 -3.94 4.51
CA LEU A 2 8.10 -5.35 4.74
C LEU A 2 7.43 -6.29 3.71
N ILE A 3 6.12 -6.23 3.53
CA ILE A 3 5.38 -7.04 2.52
C ILE A 3 6.01 -6.86 1.13
N GLY A 4 6.30 -5.60 0.72
CA GLY A 4 6.91 -5.34 -0.57
C GLY A 4 8.30 -5.95 -0.74
N ARG A 5 9.15 -5.92 0.30
CA ARG A 5 10.47 -6.61 0.25
C ARG A 5 10.33 -8.11 0.09
N THR A 6 9.42 -8.73 0.85
CA THR A 6 9.13 -10.17 0.75
C THR A 6 8.61 -10.53 -0.64
N LEU A 7 7.68 -9.70 -1.18
CA LEU A 7 7.17 -9.85 -2.54
C LEU A 7 8.31 -9.83 -3.56
N SER A 8 9.20 -8.82 -3.53
CA SER A 8 10.33 -8.74 -4.45
C SER A 8 11.28 -9.94 -4.35
N THR A 9 11.45 -10.50 -3.15
CA THR A 9 12.28 -11.71 -2.96
C THR A 9 11.62 -12.93 -3.59
N PHE A 10 10.34 -13.15 -3.33
CA PHE A 10 9.58 -14.26 -3.90
C PHE A 10 9.41 -14.12 -5.43
N GLU A 11 9.16 -12.90 -5.93
CA GLU A 11 9.11 -12.62 -7.36
C GLU A 11 10.40 -13.02 -8.04
N LYS A 12 11.56 -12.55 -7.54
CA LYS A 12 12.88 -12.90 -8.10
C LYS A 12 13.09 -14.42 -8.10
N PHE A 13 12.79 -15.09 -7.01
CA PHE A 13 12.92 -16.54 -6.89
C PHE A 13 12.01 -17.28 -7.89
N LEU A 14 10.74 -16.93 -8.00
CA LEU A 14 9.82 -17.57 -8.93
C LEU A 14 10.25 -17.35 -10.39
N ARG A 15 10.63 -16.12 -10.73
CA ARG A 15 11.05 -15.78 -12.10
C ARG A 15 12.35 -16.43 -12.49
N SER A 16 13.33 -16.56 -11.58
CA SER A 16 14.57 -17.28 -11.84
C SER A 16 14.35 -18.76 -12.11
N ASN A 17 13.26 -19.34 -11.60
CA ASN A 17 12.84 -20.72 -11.86
C ASN A 17 11.86 -20.84 -13.06
N GLY A 18 11.71 -19.80 -13.88
CA GLY A 18 10.88 -19.85 -15.08
C GLY A 18 9.37 -19.64 -14.87
N TRP A 19 8.91 -19.31 -13.67
CA TRP A 19 7.50 -19.09 -13.33
C TRP A 19 7.04 -17.67 -13.70
N ASN A 20 7.07 -17.33 -15.00
CA ASN A 20 6.75 -15.99 -15.50
C ASN A 20 5.28 -15.78 -15.91
N GLY A 21 4.44 -16.83 -15.85
CA GLY A 21 3.04 -16.83 -16.28
C GLY A 21 2.04 -16.61 -15.15
N TYR A 22 0.76 -16.83 -15.45
CA TYR A 22 -0.35 -16.75 -14.49
C TYR A 22 -0.14 -17.64 -13.25
N GLY A 23 0.39 -18.86 -13.42
CA GLY A 23 0.70 -19.77 -12.32
C GLY A 23 1.71 -19.20 -11.35
N GLY A 24 2.77 -18.51 -11.84
CA GLY A 24 3.76 -17.83 -11.01
C GLY A 24 3.13 -16.73 -10.15
N GLY A 25 2.22 -15.94 -10.72
CA GLY A 25 1.47 -14.92 -9.99
C GLY A 25 0.56 -15.49 -8.90
N CYS A 26 -0.13 -16.59 -9.18
CA CYS A 26 -0.96 -17.27 -8.18
C CYS A 26 -0.11 -17.88 -7.05
N VAL A 27 1.01 -18.51 -7.37
CA VAL A 27 1.94 -19.03 -6.36
C VAL A 27 2.53 -17.89 -5.51
N LEU A 28 2.91 -16.77 -6.13
CA LEU A 28 3.35 -15.58 -5.40
C LEU A 28 2.28 -15.13 -4.39
N PHE A 29 1.03 -15.02 -4.82
CA PHE A 29 -0.09 -14.65 -3.95
C PHE A 29 -0.25 -15.63 -2.76
N LEU A 30 -0.22 -16.93 -3.03
CA LEU A 30 -0.34 -17.95 -1.97
C LEU A 30 0.82 -17.89 -0.97
N LEU A 31 2.06 -17.69 -1.44
CA LEU A 31 3.23 -17.53 -0.57
C LEU A 31 3.13 -16.27 0.30
N LEU A 32 2.64 -15.16 -0.27
CA LEU A 32 2.40 -13.93 0.48
C LEU A 32 1.28 -14.11 1.50
N CYS A 33 0.20 -14.80 1.15
CA CYS A 33 -0.88 -15.11 2.10
C CYS A 33 -0.38 -16.01 3.23
N ALA A 34 0.40 -17.04 2.93
CA ALA A 34 0.96 -17.92 3.96
C ALA A 34 1.84 -17.14 4.94
N THR A 35 2.72 -16.26 4.43
CA THR A 35 3.68 -15.52 5.26
C THR A 35 3.07 -14.32 5.99
N TRP A 36 2.15 -13.59 5.35
CA TRP A 36 1.64 -12.30 5.86
C TRP A 36 0.20 -12.32 6.33
N VAL A 37 -0.55 -13.40 6.07
CA VAL A 37 -1.93 -13.56 6.58
C VAL A 37 -1.97 -14.70 7.60
N VAL A 38 -1.59 -15.92 7.19
CA VAL A 38 -1.75 -17.10 8.04
C VAL A 38 -0.84 -17.05 9.27
N ILE A 39 0.47 -16.80 9.08
CA ILE A 39 1.42 -16.76 10.20
C ILE A 39 1.06 -15.67 11.21
N PRO A 40 0.84 -14.38 10.83
CA PRO A 40 0.45 -13.36 11.79
C PRO A 40 -0.91 -13.63 12.45
N ALA A 41 -1.89 -14.19 11.72
CA ALA A 41 -3.18 -14.54 12.30
C ALA A 41 -3.04 -15.61 13.40
N LEU A 42 -2.25 -16.65 13.16
CA LEU A 42 -1.95 -17.67 14.17
C LEU A 42 -1.19 -17.08 15.37
N LEU A 43 -0.21 -16.20 15.13
CA LEU A 43 0.51 -15.51 16.20
C LEU A 43 -0.43 -14.69 17.08
N VAL A 44 -1.39 -14.01 16.50
CA VAL A 44 -2.39 -13.22 17.27
C VAL A 44 -3.28 -14.12 18.12
N VAL A 45 -3.68 -15.28 17.60
CA VAL A 45 -4.47 -16.26 18.37
C VAL A 45 -3.68 -16.77 19.60
N VAL A 46 -2.39 -17.05 19.42
CA VAL A 46 -1.52 -17.57 20.47
C VAL A 46 -1.13 -16.50 21.49
N ALA A 47 -0.77 -15.30 21.00
CA ALA A 47 -0.26 -14.20 21.85
C ALA A 47 -1.36 -13.32 22.47
N GLY A 48 -2.62 -13.51 22.06
CA GLY A 48 -3.77 -12.88 22.68
C GLY A 48 -3.97 -11.40 22.29
N PRO A 49 -4.79 -10.66 23.10
CA PRO A 49 -5.33 -9.36 22.71
C PRO A 49 -4.27 -8.26 22.58
N VAL A 50 -3.15 -8.36 23.27
CA VAL A 50 -2.08 -7.33 23.18
C VAL A 50 -1.50 -7.27 21.78
N LEU A 51 -1.16 -8.42 21.19
CA LEU A 51 -0.63 -8.47 19.83
C LEU A 51 -1.70 -8.04 18.81
N HIS A 52 -2.96 -8.37 19.05
CA HIS A 52 -4.08 -7.90 18.22
C HIS A 52 -4.14 -6.37 18.17
N VAL A 53 -4.12 -5.70 19.32
CA VAL A 53 -4.15 -4.23 19.41
C VAL A 53 -2.94 -3.61 18.72
N LEU A 54 -1.74 -4.19 18.89
CA LEU A 54 -0.53 -3.72 18.22
C LEU A 54 -0.64 -3.79 16.69
N PHE A 55 -1.19 -4.89 16.13
CA PHE A 55 -1.43 -5.00 14.70
C PHE A 55 -2.39 -3.92 14.20
N VAL A 56 -3.52 -3.74 14.88
CA VAL A 56 -4.50 -2.70 14.53
C VAL A 56 -3.85 -1.31 14.56
N PHE A 57 -3.10 -1.00 15.63
CA PHE A 57 -2.41 0.29 15.76
C PHE A 57 -1.40 0.56 14.63
N VAL A 58 -0.58 -0.43 14.28
CA VAL A 58 0.44 -0.29 13.24
C VAL A 58 -0.19 -0.09 11.85
N PHE A 59 -1.28 -0.80 11.55
CA PHE A 59 -1.90 -0.73 10.23
C PHE A 59 -2.80 0.48 10.02
N PHE A 60 -3.31 1.10 11.10
CA PHE A 60 -4.16 2.28 11.02
C PHE A 60 -3.44 3.60 11.34
N ALA A 61 -2.12 3.66 11.20
CA ALA A 61 -1.33 4.87 11.47
C ALA A 61 -1.53 5.96 10.40
N LEU A 62 -2.64 6.72 10.50
CA LEU A 62 -2.98 7.85 9.61
C LEU A 62 -2.22 9.13 9.91
N ARG A 63 -1.59 9.25 11.07
CA ARG A 63 -0.98 10.49 11.54
C ARG A 63 0.01 11.07 10.53
N ASN A 64 0.86 10.22 9.97
CA ASN A 64 1.88 10.65 9.00
C ASN A 64 1.28 11.26 7.73
N LEU A 65 0.20 10.67 7.20
CA LEU A 65 -0.53 11.20 6.05
C LEU A 65 -1.10 12.59 6.33
N ILE A 66 -1.78 12.74 7.47
CA ILE A 66 -2.38 14.00 7.90
C ILE A 66 -1.31 15.10 8.08
N ASP A 67 -0.17 14.76 8.66
CA ASP A 67 0.91 15.72 8.90
C ASP A 67 1.54 16.22 7.59
N HIS A 68 1.70 15.35 6.59
CA HIS A 68 2.18 15.74 5.25
C HIS A 68 1.18 16.65 4.52
N VAL A 69 -0.10 16.30 4.53
CA VAL A 69 -1.13 17.14 3.90
C VAL A 69 -1.26 18.51 4.60
N ARG A 70 -1.16 18.53 5.92
CA ARG A 70 -1.12 19.80 6.68
C ARG A 70 0.09 20.65 6.33
N ALA A 71 1.24 20.05 6.01
CA ALA A 71 2.43 20.80 5.58
C ALA A 71 2.17 21.51 4.25
N VAL A 72 1.57 20.84 3.25
CA VAL A 72 1.15 21.48 1.99
C VAL A 72 0.14 22.60 2.25
N GLY A 73 -0.86 22.36 3.09
CA GLY A 73 -1.87 23.37 3.45
C GLY A 73 -1.28 24.60 4.14
N ARG A 74 -0.27 24.45 5.00
CA ARG A 74 0.43 25.58 5.63
C ARG A 74 1.22 26.40 4.62
N ALA A 75 1.98 25.75 3.74
CA ALA A 75 2.73 26.41 2.67
C ALA A 75 1.79 27.17 1.72
N ALA A 76 0.69 26.53 1.35
CA ALA A 76 -0.31 27.12 0.46
C ALA A 76 -1.02 28.36 1.08
N ARG A 77 -1.27 28.38 2.38
CA ARG A 77 -1.80 29.58 3.07
C ARG A 77 -0.82 30.75 3.10
N ARG A 78 0.48 30.47 3.11
CA ARG A 78 1.55 31.49 3.05
C ARG A 78 1.90 31.91 1.62
N ASN A 79 1.22 31.34 0.63
CA ASN A 79 1.52 31.51 -0.80
C ASN A 79 2.96 31.14 -1.19
N ASP A 80 3.58 30.24 -0.42
CA ASP A 80 4.94 29.76 -0.63
C ASP A 80 4.93 28.54 -1.54
N VAL A 81 5.08 28.77 -2.85
CA VAL A 81 5.07 27.72 -3.89
C VAL A 81 6.22 26.75 -3.69
N THR A 82 7.40 27.24 -3.30
CA THR A 82 8.59 26.39 -3.13
C THR A 82 8.42 25.37 -2.00
N CYS A 83 7.93 25.83 -0.85
CA CYS A 83 7.62 24.95 0.27
C CYS A 83 6.46 23.99 -0.06
N ALA A 84 5.44 24.45 -0.81
CA ALA A 84 4.33 23.61 -1.23
C ALA A 84 4.78 22.47 -2.16
N ARG A 85 5.64 22.76 -3.15
CA ARG A 85 6.24 21.76 -4.05
C ARG A 85 7.06 20.70 -3.30
N LYS A 86 7.91 21.13 -2.37
CA LYS A 86 8.69 20.21 -1.53
C LYS A 86 7.78 19.30 -0.68
N ALA A 87 6.75 19.88 -0.07
CA ALA A 87 5.83 19.13 0.77
C ALA A 87 4.99 18.11 -0.03
N ILE A 88 4.49 18.49 -1.22
CA ILE A 88 3.71 17.59 -2.06
C ILE A 88 4.60 16.51 -2.71
N GLY A 89 5.84 16.79 -3.02
CA GLY A 89 6.80 15.82 -3.55
C GLY A 89 7.07 14.61 -2.63
N LEU A 90 6.77 14.74 -1.33
CA LEU A 90 6.82 13.62 -0.39
C LEU A 90 5.58 12.70 -0.46
N LEU A 91 4.52 13.16 -1.10
CA LEU A 91 3.22 12.45 -1.20
C LEU A 91 2.99 11.86 -2.58
N VAL A 92 3.50 12.53 -3.64
CA VAL A 92 3.27 12.13 -5.03
C VAL A 92 4.55 11.67 -5.69
N GLY A 93 4.46 10.68 -6.57
CA GLY A 93 5.60 10.13 -7.33
C GLY A 93 5.90 10.87 -8.64
N ARG A 94 5.24 12.02 -8.90
CA ARG A 94 5.40 12.83 -10.12
C ARG A 94 6.25 14.07 -9.86
N ASP A 95 6.78 14.65 -10.95
CA ASP A 95 7.49 15.92 -10.89
C ASP A 95 6.59 17.05 -10.38
N THR A 96 7.08 17.80 -9.39
CA THR A 96 6.35 18.89 -8.73
C THR A 96 6.84 20.27 -9.14
N ASP A 97 7.94 20.38 -9.90
CA ASP A 97 8.54 21.67 -10.29
C ASP A 97 7.61 22.54 -11.15
N PRO A 98 6.78 22.00 -12.08
CA PRO A 98 5.86 22.81 -12.86
C PRO A 98 4.58 23.20 -12.09
N MET A 99 4.35 22.70 -10.88
CA MET A 99 3.09 22.90 -10.15
C MET A 99 2.99 24.33 -9.59
N ASP A 100 1.87 24.99 -9.82
CA ASP A 100 1.46 26.18 -9.08
C ASP A 100 0.87 25.81 -7.71
N ILE A 101 0.54 26.82 -6.89
CA ILE A 101 0.00 26.60 -5.55
C ILE A 101 -1.34 25.83 -5.57
N ASN A 102 -2.17 26.04 -6.60
CA ASN A 102 -3.46 25.37 -6.74
C ASN A 102 -3.29 23.92 -7.22
N ALA A 103 -2.32 23.66 -8.10
CA ALA A 103 -1.96 22.31 -8.49
C ALA A 103 -1.43 21.51 -7.27
N CYS A 104 -0.59 22.13 -6.42
CA CYS A 104 -0.15 21.50 -5.16
C CYS A 104 -1.32 21.19 -4.22
N ARG A 105 -2.31 22.10 -4.10
CA ARG A 105 -3.52 21.85 -3.29
C ARG A 105 -4.35 20.69 -3.84
N ARG A 106 -4.62 20.67 -5.16
CA ARG A 106 -5.37 19.58 -5.80
C ARG A 106 -4.66 18.25 -5.62
N ALA A 107 -3.36 18.18 -5.88
CA ALA A 107 -2.58 16.98 -5.71
C ALA A 107 -2.55 16.48 -4.24
N ALA A 108 -2.55 17.40 -3.26
CA ALA A 108 -2.62 17.04 -1.85
C ALA A 108 -3.98 16.45 -1.46
N ILE A 109 -5.09 16.99 -2.00
CA ILE A 109 -6.44 16.47 -1.77
C ILE A 109 -6.59 15.10 -2.42
N GLU A 110 -6.15 14.95 -3.68
CA GLU A 110 -6.13 13.68 -4.41
C GLU A 110 -5.38 12.61 -3.63
N SER A 111 -4.12 12.88 -3.27
CA SER A 111 -3.29 11.96 -2.50
C SER A 111 -3.86 11.64 -1.12
N LEU A 112 -4.49 12.62 -0.44
CA LEU A 112 -5.18 12.37 0.82
C LEU A 112 -6.36 11.42 0.63
N SER A 113 -7.19 11.65 -0.40
CA SER A 113 -8.38 10.84 -0.67
C SER A 113 -8.01 9.39 -0.98
N GLU A 114 -7.04 9.19 -1.90
CA GLU A 114 -6.55 7.86 -2.27
C GLU A 114 -5.95 7.13 -1.07
N ASN A 115 -4.99 7.75 -0.38
CA ASN A 115 -4.34 7.13 0.78
C ASN A 115 -5.28 6.95 1.98
N PHE A 116 -6.33 7.75 2.10
CA PHE A 116 -7.35 7.56 3.14
C PHE A 116 -8.21 6.33 2.83
N VAL A 117 -8.60 6.14 1.58
CA VAL A 117 -9.35 4.94 1.16
C VAL A 117 -8.47 3.71 1.32
N ASP A 118 -7.30 3.66 0.69
CA ASP A 118 -6.45 2.46 0.63
C ASP A 118 -5.65 2.21 1.93
N GLY A 119 -5.37 3.28 2.66
CA GLY A 119 -4.62 3.21 3.92
C GLY A 119 -5.48 3.01 5.15
N PHE A 120 -6.79 3.34 5.09
CA PHE A 120 -7.66 3.31 6.25
C PHE A 120 -9.02 2.65 5.98
N LEU A 121 -9.84 3.19 5.07
CA LEU A 121 -11.23 2.72 4.91
C LEU A 121 -11.30 1.26 4.43
N SER A 122 -10.58 0.92 3.37
CA SER A 122 -10.58 -0.44 2.83
C SER A 122 -10.00 -1.47 3.82
N PRO A 123 -8.84 -1.24 4.45
CA PRO A 123 -8.37 -2.12 5.53
C PRO A 123 -9.34 -2.25 6.69
N LEU A 124 -10.00 -1.14 7.11
CA LEU A 124 -10.99 -1.15 8.17
C LEU A 124 -12.20 -2.00 7.80
N PHE A 125 -12.72 -1.85 6.58
CA PHE A 125 -13.83 -2.64 6.07
C PHE A 125 -13.53 -4.14 6.16
N TRP A 126 -12.37 -4.57 5.62
CA TRP A 126 -11.97 -5.96 5.66
C TRP A 126 -11.67 -6.47 7.07
N TYR A 127 -11.15 -5.59 7.95
CA TYR A 127 -10.97 -5.90 9.36
C TYR A 127 -12.30 -6.14 10.08
N LEU A 128 -13.33 -5.32 9.80
CA LEU A 128 -14.67 -5.49 10.41
C LEU A 128 -15.35 -6.78 9.95
N LEU A 129 -15.11 -7.21 8.71
CA LEU A 129 -15.70 -8.44 8.17
C LEU A 129 -14.98 -9.71 8.63
N LEU A 130 -13.65 -9.71 8.62
CA LEU A 130 -12.82 -10.92 8.75
C LEU A 130 -11.73 -10.79 9.83
N GLY A 131 -11.73 -9.71 10.61
CA GLY A 131 -10.70 -9.44 11.60
C GLY A 131 -9.32 -9.18 11.00
N ILE A 132 -8.27 -9.51 11.75
CA ILE A 132 -6.86 -9.35 11.30
C ILE A 132 -6.56 -10.08 9.99
N PRO A 133 -7.01 -11.32 9.74
CA PRO A 133 -6.82 -11.96 8.44
C PRO A 133 -7.32 -11.13 7.26
N GLY A 134 -8.50 -10.51 7.38
CA GLY A 134 -9.07 -9.67 6.33
C GLY A 134 -8.25 -8.42 6.07
N LEU A 135 -7.83 -7.72 7.13
CA LEU A 135 -6.95 -6.57 7.04
C LEU A 135 -5.63 -6.91 6.35
N LEU A 136 -5.00 -8.01 6.75
CA LEU A 136 -3.72 -8.44 6.19
C LEU A 136 -3.86 -8.92 4.74
N LEU A 137 -4.94 -9.63 4.42
CA LEU A 137 -5.25 -10.06 3.05
C LEU A 137 -5.38 -8.84 2.12
N PHE A 138 -6.16 -7.84 2.51
CA PHE A 138 -6.27 -6.60 1.75
C PHE A 138 -4.89 -5.95 1.52
N LYS A 139 -4.06 -5.87 2.57
CA LYS A 139 -2.70 -5.30 2.43
C LYS A 139 -1.78 -6.11 1.52
N VAL A 140 -1.90 -7.42 1.49
CA VAL A 140 -1.17 -8.29 0.55
C VAL A 140 -1.63 -8.02 -0.88
N VAL A 141 -2.94 -8.01 -1.14
CA VAL A 141 -3.52 -7.77 -2.47
C VAL A 141 -3.13 -6.40 -2.99
N SER A 142 -3.39 -5.34 -2.22
CA SER A 142 -3.06 -3.95 -2.59
C SER A 142 -1.55 -3.74 -2.82
N THR A 143 -0.67 -4.39 -2.01
CA THR A 143 0.78 -4.35 -2.26
C THR A 143 1.15 -5.08 -3.53
N MET A 144 0.50 -6.21 -3.81
CA MET A 144 0.75 -7.01 -5.01
C MET A 144 0.32 -6.25 -6.27
N ASP A 145 -0.86 -5.62 -6.27
CA ASP A 145 -1.30 -4.77 -7.37
C ASP A 145 -0.34 -3.61 -7.61
N SER A 146 0.01 -2.88 -6.57
CA SER A 146 0.92 -1.72 -6.65
C SER A 146 2.33 -2.08 -7.17
N MET A 147 2.81 -3.31 -6.98
CA MET A 147 4.18 -3.71 -7.36
C MET A 147 4.25 -4.50 -8.65
N VAL A 148 3.27 -5.34 -8.93
CA VAL A 148 3.29 -6.25 -10.09
C VAL A 148 2.01 -6.21 -10.93
N GLY A 149 0.98 -5.43 -10.53
CA GLY A 149 -0.30 -5.29 -11.24
C GLY A 149 -0.25 -4.49 -12.55
N TYR A 150 0.92 -3.98 -12.93
CA TYR A 150 1.08 -3.16 -14.14
C TYR A 150 0.82 -3.94 -15.44
N LYS A 151 0.13 -3.31 -16.38
CA LYS A 151 -0.13 -3.85 -17.73
C LYS A 151 1.08 -3.74 -18.67
N THR A 152 2.26 -4.14 -18.19
CA THR A 152 3.47 -4.22 -19.01
C THR A 152 3.67 -5.63 -19.55
N SER A 153 4.45 -5.80 -20.61
CA SER A 153 4.77 -7.14 -21.17
C SER A 153 5.33 -8.10 -20.13
N VAL A 154 6.02 -7.57 -19.12
CA VAL A 154 6.65 -8.31 -18.03
C VAL A 154 5.64 -8.81 -17.00
N TYR A 155 4.65 -8.00 -16.66
CA TYR A 155 3.71 -8.27 -15.57
C TYR A 155 2.30 -8.67 -16.01
N LEU A 156 1.97 -8.54 -17.30
CA LEU A 156 0.63 -8.77 -17.83
C LEU A 156 0.03 -10.14 -17.42
N ARG A 157 0.87 -11.18 -17.42
CA ARG A 157 0.47 -12.54 -16.99
C ARG A 157 0.80 -12.80 -15.53
N PHE A 158 1.98 -12.39 -15.08
CA PHE A 158 2.45 -12.65 -13.72
C PHE A 158 1.68 -11.83 -12.67
N GLY A 159 1.43 -10.56 -12.92
CA GLY A 159 0.68 -9.67 -12.02
C GLY A 159 -0.84 -9.80 -12.06
N TRP A 160 -1.37 -10.63 -12.98
CA TRP A 160 -2.81 -10.76 -13.21
C TRP A 160 -3.60 -11.09 -11.94
N CYS A 161 -3.07 -11.96 -11.09
CA CYS A 161 -3.74 -12.37 -9.86
C CYS A 161 -3.94 -11.17 -8.91
N GLY A 162 -2.90 -10.37 -8.65
CA GLY A 162 -3.01 -9.15 -7.84
C GLY A 162 -3.99 -8.15 -8.43
N ALA A 163 -3.82 -7.82 -9.72
CA ALA A 163 -4.66 -6.84 -10.42
C ALA A 163 -6.15 -7.24 -10.57
N ARG A 164 -6.52 -8.49 -10.33
CA ARG A 164 -7.92 -8.96 -10.38
C ARG A 164 -8.55 -9.10 -9.00
N LEU A 165 -7.74 -9.21 -7.97
CA LEU A 165 -8.19 -9.33 -6.59
C LEU A 165 -8.33 -7.95 -5.92
N ASP A 166 -7.57 -6.94 -6.38
CA ASP A 166 -7.70 -5.55 -5.95
C ASP A 166 -8.93 -4.90 -6.59
#